data_7df9018d57fa90de756884f74d5733b9
#
_entry.id   7df9018d57fa90de756884f74d5733b9
#
_cell.length_a   1.000
_cell.length_b   1.000
_cell.length_c   1.000
_cell.angle_alpha   90.00
_cell.angle_beta   90.00
_cell.angle_gamma   90.00
#
_symmetry.space_group_name_H-M   'P 1'
#
loop_
_entity.id
_entity.type
_entity.pdbx_description
1 polymer ?
#
loop_
_entity_poly.entity_id
_entity_poly.type
_entity_poly.pdbx_seq_one_letter_code
_entity_poly.pdbx_strand_id
1 'polypeptide(L)'
;LTTAADEGAAHRSLLSWWPFGRRSAPVQNARRWVVADVESSGLDPRSDRLLAIAAVAVHFNEDFRRPCIELADAFEVFIRQPEAHTRSPNKDNILIHGIGVGAQRCGQDPRQALLSWERFLADSPLVGFHSAFDQVMIDRATTAVLG
;
A
#
# COMPACT_ATOMS: atom_id res chain seq x y z
N LEU A 1 -27.55 32.24 -17.62
CA LEU A 1 -26.19 31.95 -18.09
C LEU A 1 -25.31 31.71 -16.88
N THR A 2 -25.24 30.45 -16.44
CA THR A 2 -24.41 30.04 -15.29
C THR A 2 -23.48 28.95 -15.83
N THR A 3 -22.22 29.27 -15.90
CA THR A 3 -21.15 28.35 -16.31
C THR A 3 -20.88 27.35 -15.20
N ALA A 4 -21.03 26.08 -15.50
CA ALA A 4 -20.60 24.97 -14.67
C ALA A 4 -19.07 25.00 -14.57
N ALA A 5 -18.55 25.06 -13.35
CA ALA A 5 -17.14 24.92 -13.07
C ALA A 5 -16.75 23.44 -13.28
N ASP A 6 -15.74 23.26 -14.11
CA ASP A 6 -15.05 22.02 -14.40
C ASP A 6 -14.33 21.50 -13.14
N GLU A 7 -14.91 20.51 -12.46
CA GLU A 7 -14.21 19.73 -11.42
C GLU A 7 -13.43 18.58 -12.05
N GLY A 8 -12.50 18.91 -12.91
CA GLY A 8 -11.45 18.00 -13.38
C GLY A 8 -10.36 17.85 -12.34
N ALA A 9 -10.63 17.18 -11.21
CA ALA A 9 -9.59 16.74 -10.28
C ALA A 9 -8.71 15.71 -11.00
N ALA A 10 -7.56 16.16 -11.47
CA ALA A 10 -6.56 15.31 -12.09
C ALA A 10 -6.17 14.19 -11.12
N HIS A 11 -6.62 12.97 -11.42
CA HIS A 11 -6.18 11.73 -10.80
C HIS A 11 -4.68 11.57 -11.13
N ARG A 12 -3.83 12.01 -10.23
CA ARG A 12 -2.39 11.75 -10.32
C ARG A 12 -2.20 10.27 -10.02
N SER A 13 -1.81 9.52 -11.04
CA SER A 13 -1.46 8.11 -10.92
C SER A 13 -0.40 7.92 -9.82
N LEU A 14 -0.62 6.99 -8.89
CA LEU A 14 0.37 6.56 -7.89
C LEU A 14 1.71 6.16 -8.52
N LEU A 15 1.70 5.72 -9.78
CA LEU A 15 2.88 5.35 -10.56
C LEU A 15 3.89 6.51 -10.74
N SER A 16 3.47 7.77 -10.56
CA SER A 16 4.37 8.93 -10.67
C SER A 16 5.25 9.15 -9.42
N TRP A 17 4.95 8.44 -8.32
CA TRP A 17 5.55 8.66 -7.00
C TRP A 17 6.56 7.59 -6.60
N TRP A 18 6.67 6.50 -7.38
CA TRP A 18 7.55 5.39 -7.03
C TRP A 18 9.01 5.69 -7.41
N PRO A 19 9.97 5.57 -6.47
CA PRO A 19 11.34 6.06 -6.65
C PRO A 19 12.18 5.29 -7.68
N PHE A 20 11.69 4.19 -8.21
CA PHE A 20 12.48 3.34 -9.11
C PHE A 20 12.23 3.55 -10.63
N GLY A 21 11.38 4.49 -11.05
CA GLY A 21 11.01 4.60 -12.46
C GLY A 21 11.08 5.95 -13.14
N ARG A 22 11.15 7.09 -12.43
CA ARG A 22 11.30 8.44 -13.04
C ARG A 22 12.04 9.38 -12.10
N ARG A 23 12.74 10.39 -12.64
CA ARG A 23 13.29 11.50 -11.87
C ARG A 23 12.15 12.16 -11.09
N SER A 24 12.02 11.79 -9.84
CA SER A 24 11.03 12.31 -8.93
C SER A 24 11.35 13.76 -8.56
N ALA A 25 10.30 14.55 -8.38
CA ALA A 25 10.40 15.79 -7.62
C ALA A 25 11.11 15.51 -6.28
N PRO A 26 11.82 16.49 -5.71
CA PRO A 26 12.50 16.28 -4.43
C PRO A 26 11.51 15.77 -3.40
N VAL A 27 11.86 14.66 -2.72
CA VAL A 27 11.04 14.05 -1.69
C VAL A 27 10.92 15.06 -0.55
N GLN A 28 9.70 15.54 -0.30
CA GLN A 28 9.47 16.59 0.70
C GLN A 28 9.76 16.10 2.13
N ASN A 29 9.61 14.80 2.35
CA ASN A 29 9.82 14.17 3.66
C ASN A 29 11.00 13.18 3.64
N ALA A 30 12.17 13.64 3.20
CA ALA A 30 13.35 12.80 3.04
C ALA A 30 13.82 12.13 4.36
N ARG A 31 13.40 12.65 5.51
CA ARG A 31 13.79 12.13 6.84
C ARG A 31 12.78 11.16 7.46
N ARG A 32 11.63 10.95 6.84
CA ARG A 32 10.66 9.92 7.20
C ARG A 32 10.63 8.88 6.10
N TRP A 33 11.11 7.68 6.39
CA TRP A 33 11.06 6.53 5.47
C TRP A 33 9.99 5.57 5.92
N VAL A 34 9.25 5.00 5.00
CA VAL A 34 8.24 4.00 5.30
C VAL A 34 8.78 2.63 4.93
N VAL A 35 8.92 1.77 5.94
CA VAL A 35 9.24 0.35 5.74
C VAL A 35 7.92 -0.39 5.70
N ALA A 36 7.63 -1.05 4.58
CA ALA A 36 6.37 -1.77 4.37
C ALA A 36 6.60 -3.20 3.93
N ASP A 37 5.60 -4.01 4.22
CA ASP A 37 5.46 -5.38 3.78
C ASP A 37 4.00 -5.65 3.40
N VAL A 38 3.77 -6.54 2.43
CA VAL A 38 2.42 -6.90 1.99
C VAL A 38 2.15 -8.38 2.18
N GLU A 39 0.89 -8.69 2.49
CA GLU A 39 0.40 -10.06 2.47
C GLU A 39 -0.49 -10.28 1.25
N SER A 40 -0.33 -11.42 0.63
CA SER A 40 -1.01 -11.77 -0.62
C SER A 40 -1.63 -13.16 -0.60
N SER A 41 -2.52 -13.44 -1.55
CA SER A 41 -3.15 -14.76 -1.68
C SER A 41 -2.21 -15.83 -2.24
N GLY A 42 -1.00 -15.47 -2.65
CA GLY A 42 0.05 -16.34 -3.19
C GLY A 42 1.21 -15.51 -3.71
N LEU A 43 2.16 -16.15 -4.39
CA LEU A 43 3.44 -15.56 -4.80
C LEU A 43 3.49 -15.09 -6.26
N ASP A 44 2.40 -15.23 -7.01
CA ASP A 44 2.34 -14.70 -8.38
C ASP A 44 1.78 -13.27 -8.39
N PRO A 45 2.62 -12.25 -8.57
CA PRO A 45 2.18 -10.86 -8.54
C PRO A 45 1.25 -10.50 -9.70
N ARG A 46 1.04 -11.37 -10.69
CA ARG A 46 0.15 -11.15 -11.82
C ARG A 46 -1.28 -11.60 -11.55
N SER A 47 -1.46 -12.66 -10.78
CA SER A 47 -2.76 -13.30 -10.53
C SER A 47 -3.21 -13.20 -9.08
N ASP A 48 -2.28 -13.20 -8.13
CA ASP A 48 -2.60 -13.17 -6.71
C ASP A 48 -3.10 -11.80 -6.23
N ARG A 49 -3.83 -11.81 -5.13
CA ARG A 49 -4.50 -10.61 -4.60
C ARG A 49 -3.76 -10.06 -3.40
N LEU A 50 -3.76 -8.75 -3.27
CA LEU A 50 -3.30 -8.05 -2.08
C LEU A 50 -4.32 -8.28 -0.95
N LEU A 51 -3.88 -8.82 0.17
CA LEU A 51 -4.70 -9.13 1.34
C LEU A 51 -4.52 -8.13 2.48
N ALA A 52 -3.28 -7.67 2.68
CA ALA A 52 -2.96 -6.70 3.72
C ALA A 52 -1.73 -5.87 3.34
N ILE A 53 -1.63 -4.71 3.97
CA ILE A 53 -0.43 -3.87 3.96
C ILE A 53 -0.11 -3.54 5.42
N ALA A 54 1.12 -3.80 5.84
CA ALA A 54 1.67 -3.37 7.11
C ALA A 54 2.88 -2.47 6.90
N ALA A 55 3.02 -1.41 7.68
CA ALA A 55 4.15 -0.51 7.55
C ALA A 55 4.46 0.22 8.86
N VAL A 56 5.71 0.64 9.00
CA VAL A 56 6.18 1.53 10.05
C VAL A 56 7.01 2.65 9.46
N ALA A 57 6.91 3.84 10.03
CA ALA A 57 7.78 4.94 9.66
C ALA A 57 9.07 4.91 10.47
N VAL A 58 10.18 5.13 9.78
CA VAL A 58 11.52 5.34 10.36
C VAL A 58 11.87 6.79 10.17
N HIS A 59 12.04 7.49 11.28
CA HIS A 59 12.41 8.90 11.31
C HIS A 59 13.92 9.06 11.48
N PHE A 60 14.52 9.96 10.74
CA PHE A 60 15.92 10.27 10.81
C PHE A 60 16.12 11.69 11.33
N ASN A 61 17.18 11.87 12.14
CA ASN A 61 17.67 13.21 12.50
C ASN A 61 18.31 13.93 11.30
N GLU A 62 18.77 15.16 11.50
CA GLU A 62 19.30 16.01 10.42
C GLU A 62 20.50 15.42 9.69
N ASP A 63 21.34 14.66 10.37
CA ASP A 63 22.54 14.04 9.81
C ASP A 63 22.33 12.57 9.35
N PHE A 64 21.09 12.08 9.37
CA PHE A 64 20.70 10.69 9.01
C PHE A 64 21.42 9.59 9.81
N ARG A 65 21.96 9.89 10.99
CA ARG A 65 22.75 8.93 11.78
C ARG A 65 21.96 8.21 12.86
N ARG A 66 20.80 8.71 13.21
CA ARG A 66 19.98 8.16 14.31
C ARG A 66 18.57 7.85 13.85
N PRO A 67 18.35 6.65 13.30
CA PRO A 67 16.99 6.22 12.99
C PRO A 67 16.19 5.99 14.29
N CYS A 68 14.92 6.37 14.27
CA CYS A 68 13.96 6.13 15.32
C CYS A 68 12.66 5.59 14.74
N ILE A 69 12.10 4.55 15.34
CA ILE A 69 10.78 4.02 14.99
C ILE A 69 9.81 4.51 16.06
N GLU A 70 8.78 5.23 15.61
CA GLU A 70 7.67 5.64 16.46
C GLU A 70 6.48 4.73 16.18
N LEU A 71 6.08 3.91 17.17
CA LEU A 71 4.97 2.96 17.01
C LEU A 71 3.64 3.64 16.71
N ALA A 72 3.49 4.91 17.07
CA ALA A 72 2.32 5.72 16.72
C ALA A 72 2.27 6.08 15.22
N ASP A 73 3.41 6.04 14.51
CA ASP A 73 3.51 6.25 13.06
C ASP A 73 3.66 4.89 12.35
N ALA A 74 2.70 4.02 12.61
CA ALA A 74 2.57 2.70 12.00
C ALA A 74 1.22 2.59 11.27
N PHE A 75 1.17 1.69 10.31
CA PHE A 75 0.00 1.43 9.49
C PHE A 75 -0.23 -0.05 9.35
N GLU A 76 -1.48 -0.48 9.49
CA GLU A 76 -1.90 -1.84 9.16
C GLU A 76 -3.31 -1.79 8.58
N VAL A 77 -3.52 -2.51 7.49
CA VAL A 77 -4.86 -2.65 6.91
C VAL A 77 -5.05 -4.03 6.28
N PHE A 78 -6.14 -4.68 6.63
CA PHE A 78 -6.65 -5.85 5.92
C PHE A 78 -7.63 -5.40 4.84
N ILE A 79 -7.44 -5.87 3.62
CA ILE A 79 -8.26 -5.51 2.45
C ILE A 79 -9.36 -6.55 2.26
N ARG A 80 -10.60 -6.10 2.28
CA ARG A 80 -11.76 -6.98 2.12
C ARG A 80 -11.72 -7.70 0.78
N GLN A 81 -11.83 -9.02 0.85
CA GLN A 81 -11.89 -9.89 -0.32
C GLN A 81 -13.32 -10.27 -0.66
N PRO A 82 -13.69 -10.34 -1.95
CA PRO A 82 -14.97 -10.87 -2.40
C PRO A 82 -15.21 -12.30 -1.91
N GLU A 83 -16.46 -12.64 -1.61
CA GLU A 83 -16.81 -13.97 -1.09
C GLU A 83 -16.38 -15.09 -2.04
N ALA A 84 -16.51 -14.89 -3.35
CA ALA A 84 -16.11 -15.86 -4.36
C ALA A 84 -14.63 -16.30 -4.20
N HIS A 85 -13.76 -15.41 -3.77
CA HIS A 85 -12.34 -15.67 -3.57
C HIS A 85 -12.01 -16.32 -2.22
N THR A 86 -12.95 -16.27 -1.28
CA THR A 86 -12.76 -16.83 0.07
C THR A 86 -13.45 -18.16 0.29
N ARG A 87 -14.17 -18.70 -0.73
CA ARG A 87 -14.84 -20.01 -0.67
C ARG A 87 -13.87 -21.19 -0.69
N SER A 88 -12.74 -21.07 -1.38
CA SER A 88 -11.70 -22.08 -1.47
C SER A 88 -10.34 -21.46 -1.17
N PRO A 89 -10.04 -21.16 0.08
CA PRO A 89 -8.81 -20.49 0.46
C PRO A 89 -7.62 -21.44 0.32
N ASN A 90 -6.48 -20.89 -0.05
CA ASN A 90 -5.20 -21.61 0.04
C ASN A 90 -4.80 -21.72 1.51
N LYS A 91 -4.91 -22.93 2.07
CA LYS A 91 -4.65 -23.17 3.50
C LYS A 91 -3.17 -23.01 3.84
N ASP A 92 -2.28 -23.39 2.95
CA ASP A 92 -0.84 -23.29 3.19
C ASP A 92 -0.42 -21.81 3.26
N ASN A 93 -0.99 -21.00 2.40
CA ASN A 93 -0.76 -19.56 2.42
C ASN A 93 -1.30 -18.90 3.71
N ILE A 94 -2.50 -19.31 4.17
CA ILE A 94 -3.06 -18.85 5.46
C ILE A 94 -2.13 -19.21 6.63
N LEU A 95 -1.49 -20.36 6.60
CA LEU A 95 -0.53 -20.75 7.65
C LEU A 95 0.72 -19.88 7.66
N ILE A 96 1.11 -19.33 6.50
CA ILE A 96 2.27 -18.45 6.37
C ILE A 96 1.95 -17.06 6.92
N HIS A 97 0.90 -16.41 6.44
CA HIS A 97 0.60 -15.01 6.81
C HIS A 97 -0.43 -14.84 7.94
N GLY A 98 -1.08 -15.92 8.39
CA GLY A 98 -2.02 -15.89 9.50
C GLY A 98 -3.38 -15.24 9.23
N ILE A 99 -3.66 -14.76 8.01
CA ILE A 99 -4.90 -14.05 7.66
C ILE A 99 -5.98 -15.05 7.26
N GLY A 100 -6.79 -15.46 8.22
CA GLY A 100 -7.89 -16.38 7.99
C GLY A 100 -9.01 -15.79 7.14
N VAL A 101 -9.92 -16.66 6.65
CA VAL A 101 -11.07 -16.28 5.81
C VAL A 101 -11.93 -15.19 6.46
N GLY A 102 -12.11 -15.23 7.78
CA GLY A 102 -12.86 -14.21 8.52
C GLY A 102 -12.23 -12.82 8.36
N ALA A 103 -10.92 -12.69 8.58
CA ALA A 103 -10.20 -11.43 8.43
C ALA A 103 -10.26 -10.93 6.98
N GLN A 104 -10.10 -11.83 5.99
CA GLN A 104 -10.23 -11.48 4.58
C GLN A 104 -11.62 -10.93 4.21
N ARG A 105 -12.70 -11.44 4.82
CA ARG A 105 -14.07 -10.97 4.56
C ARG A 105 -14.41 -9.69 5.33
N CYS A 106 -13.88 -9.54 6.54
CA CYS A 106 -14.15 -8.40 7.42
C CYS A 106 -13.15 -7.24 7.22
N GLY A 107 -12.23 -7.35 6.27
CA GLY A 107 -11.28 -6.30 5.95
C GLY A 107 -11.96 -5.00 5.51
N GLN A 108 -11.19 -3.93 5.48
CA GLN A 108 -11.63 -2.62 5.04
C GLN A 108 -11.97 -2.65 3.53
N ASP A 109 -12.90 -1.82 3.13
CA ASP A 109 -13.22 -1.62 1.71
C ASP A 109 -11.93 -1.33 0.91
N PRO A 110 -11.69 -2.00 -0.23
CA PRO A 110 -10.43 -1.87 -0.96
C PRO A 110 -10.09 -0.43 -1.32
N ARG A 111 -11.08 0.38 -1.73
CA ARG A 111 -10.87 1.79 -2.06
C ARG A 111 -10.42 2.59 -0.84
N GLN A 112 -11.08 2.39 0.29
CA GLN A 112 -10.74 3.10 1.53
C GLN A 112 -9.37 2.67 2.06
N ALA A 113 -9.04 1.38 1.98
CA ALA A 113 -7.76 0.84 2.39
C ALA A 113 -6.61 1.48 1.59
N LEU A 114 -6.73 1.50 0.26
CA LEU A 114 -5.70 2.06 -0.62
C LEU A 114 -5.56 3.59 -0.48
N LEU A 115 -6.66 4.32 -0.32
CA LEU A 115 -6.59 5.76 -0.03
C LEU A 115 -5.98 6.06 1.33
N SER A 116 -6.18 5.19 2.33
CA SER A 116 -5.54 5.33 3.64
C SER A 116 -4.05 5.02 3.57
N TRP A 117 -3.66 4.02 2.79
CA TRP A 117 -2.26 3.72 2.48
C TRP A 117 -1.57 4.91 1.81
N GLU A 118 -2.18 5.48 0.77
CA GLU A 118 -1.63 6.64 0.07
C GLU A 118 -1.38 7.82 1.01
N ARG A 119 -2.33 8.11 1.90
CA ARG A 119 -2.17 9.18 2.90
C ARG A 119 -1.06 8.88 3.90
N PHE A 120 -0.93 7.62 4.34
CA PHE A 120 0.12 7.21 5.28
C PHE A 120 1.49 7.30 4.63
N LEU A 121 1.65 6.79 3.41
CA LEU A 121 2.91 6.86 2.66
C LEU A 121 3.29 8.30 2.37
N ALA A 122 2.34 9.14 1.94
CA ALA A 122 2.57 10.52 1.51
C ALA A 122 3.78 10.63 0.58
N ASP A 123 4.71 11.55 0.87
CA ASP A 123 5.93 11.79 0.08
C ASP A 123 7.15 11.05 0.65
N SER A 124 6.94 10.05 1.51
CA SER A 124 8.03 9.32 2.14
C SER A 124 8.66 8.31 1.19
N PRO A 125 10.00 8.13 1.20
CA PRO A 125 10.62 6.99 0.56
C PRO A 125 10.07 5.68 1.10
N LEU A 126 9.76 4.75 0.21
CA LEU A 126 9.28 3.41 0.55
C LEU A 126 10.44 2.41 0.51
N VAL A 127 10.52 1.57 1.53
CA VAL A 127 11.50 0.50 1.69
C VAL A 127 10.76 -0.81 1.93
N GLY A 128 11.18 -1.89 1.29
CA GLY A 128 10.65 -3.24 1.48
C GLY A 128 11.74 -4.28 1.30
N PHE A 129 11.60 -5.44 1.93
CA PHE A 129 12.55 -6.53 1.75
C PHE A 129 12.47 -7.12 0.34
N HIS A 130 11.26 -7.32 -0.18
CA HIS A 130 10.98 -7.74 -1.56
C HIS A 130 10.27 -6.63 -2.34
N SER A 131 10.78 -5.42 -2.26
CA SER A 131 10.14 -4.19 -2.72
C SER A 131 9.53 -4.24 -4.13
N ALA A 132 10.12 -5.02 -5.05
CA ALA A 132 9.56 -5.19 -6.38
C ALA A 132 8.23 -5.96 -6.39
N PHE A 133 8.09 -6.97 -5.52
CA PHE A 133 6.84 -7.72 -5.35
C PHE A 133 5.78 -6.84 -4.68
N ASP A 134 6.13 -6.22 -3.55
CA ASP A 134 5.25 -5.33 -2.79
C ASP A 134 4.70 -4.22 -3.69
N GLN A 135 5.57 -3.61 -4.48
CA GLN A 135 5.22 -2.58 -5.44
C GLN A 135 4.18 -3.06 -6.45
N VAL A 136 4.46 -4.16 -7.14
CA VAL A 136 3.57 -4.68 -8.17
C VAL A 136 2.20 -5.03 -7.58
N MET A 137 2.16 -5.59 -6.37
CA MET A 137 0.91 -5.92 -5.69
C MET A 137 0.09 -4.68 -5.35
N ILE A 138 0.72 -3.64 -4.80
CA ILE A 138 0.06 -2.38 -4.46
C ILE A 138 -0.39 -1.64 -5.73
N ASP A 139 0.49 -1.50 -6.72
CA ASP A 139 0.19 -0.78 -7.98
C ASP A 139 -0.99 -1.42 -8.72
N ARG A 140 -1.00 -2.76 -8.80
CA ARG A 140 -2.07 -3.49 -9.45
C ARG A 140 -3.40 -3.37 -8.71
N ALA A 141 -3.38 -3.47 -7.38
CA ALA A 141 -4.57 -3.26 -6.56
C ALA A 141 -5.08 -1.82 -6.71
N THR A 142 -4.20 -0.84 -6.70
CA THR A 142 -4.53 0.57 -6.87
C THR A 142 -5.14 0.84 -8.25
N THR A 143 -4.50 0.35 -9.32
CA THR A 143 -5.03 0.51 -10.69
C THR A 143 -6.39 -0.15 -10.84
N ALA A 144 -6.60 -1.33 -10.26
CA ALA A 144 -7.87 -2.04 -10.37
C ALA A 144 -9.02 -1.36 -9.60
N VAL A 145 -8.73 -0.62 -8.54
CA VAL A 145 -9.74 -0.07 -7.61
C VAL A 145 -9.93 1.44 -7.79
N LEU A 146 -8.86 2.17 -8.06
CA LEU A 146 -8.87 3.63 -8.17
C LEU A 146 -8.83 4.11 -9.62
N GLY A 147 -8.36 3.30 -10.56
CA GLY A 147 -8.29 3.59 -12.01
C GLY A 147 -6.95 4.19 -12.40
#